data_8612d0d037958d6f60864bd2bb7d8d31
#
_entry.id   8612d0d037958d6f60864bd2bb7d8d31
#
_cell.length_a   1.000
_cell.length_b   1.000
_cell.length_c   1.000
_cell.angle_alpha   90.00
_cell.angle_beta   90.00
_cell.angle_gamma   90.00
#
_symmetry.space_group_name_H-M   'P 1'
#
loop_
_entity.id
_entity.type
_entity.pdbx_description
1 polymer ?
#
loop_
_entity_poly.entity_id
_entity_poly.type
_entity_poly.pdbx_seq_one_letter_code
_entity_poly.pdbx_strand_id
1 'polypeptide(L)'
;PILSSMEVVQYDELNGIPLYCDKYAYESDGIVIFNKIKPHTDFRGVHESGLAKMIAIGIAKHKGATMFHSFGFNRFAELIPPVAEKFLNKCPFAFGVGVVQNAYDDICSIEVCNKDNFMEVDDRLLEIAKERMAKFKFNDIDVLIIDEIGKNISGNGHDPNVTGRNITHTFGETLNLKKLFIRGITPEAHHNGCGLGSADVTTRRCLNSVDWEVTTGLMDACPIPLYVNTDREAVLMCIRCCHNLDYSKARVVHIKNTLCLDEIQVSQPLYETIKDIEGISYVSGPEKMYFDENGMMD
;
A
#
# COMPACT_ATOMS: atom_id res chain seq x y z
N PRO A 1 -29.02 -7.05 -16.36
CA PRO A 1 -29.06 -6.77 -14.92
C PRO A 1 -27.68 -6.89 -14.32
N ILE A 2 -27.39 -6.15 -13.26
CA ILE A 2 -26.20 -6.33 -12.42
C ILE A 2 -26.60 -7.29 -11.31
N LEU A 3 -25.89 -8.44 -11.21
CA LEU A 3 -26.12 -9.46 -10.19
C LEU A 3 -24.94 -9.50 -9.23
N SER A 4 -25.20 -9.65 -7.94
CA SER A 4 -24.17 -9.78 -6.91
C SER A 4 -24.68 -10.65 -5.77
N SER A 5 -23.83 -11.56 -5.29
CA SER A 5 -24.08 -12.34 -4.07
C SER A 5 -22.76 -12.72 -3.40
N MET A 6 -22.84 -13.31 -2.20
CA MET A 6 -21.68 -13.93 -1.53
C MET A 6 -21.65 -15.45 -1.74
N GLU A 7 -22.57 -16.00 -2.54
CA GLU A 7 -22.58 -17.43 -2.87
C GLU A 7 -21.40 -17.80 -3.77
N VAL A 8 -20.79 -18.93 -3.49
CA VAL A 8 -19.65 -19.45 -4.23
C VAL A 8 -19.84 -20.91 -4.58
N VAL A 9 -19.22 -21.32 -5.69
CA VAL A 9 -19.07 -22.72 -6.12
C VAL A 9 -17.63 -23.14 -5.84
N GLN A 10 -17.44 -24.32 -5.25
CA GLN A 10 -16.13 -24.96 -5.19
C GLN A 10 -15.85 -25.59 -6.54
N TYR A 11 -14.83 -25.10 -7.27
CA TYR A 11 -14.51 -25.58 -8.61
C TYR A 11 -13.33 -26.56 -8.64
N ASP A 12 -12.47 -26.56 -7.62
CA ASP A 12 -11.30 -27.45 -7.50
C ASP A 12 -10.76 -27.43 -6.05
N GLU A 13 -9.60 -28.05 -5.84
CA GLU A 13 -8.79 -27.96 -4.63
C GLU A 13 -7.29 -27.90 -4.97
N LEU A 14 -6.51 -27.33 -4.07
CA LEU A 14 -5.04 -27.28 -4.12
C LEU A 14 -4.49 -27.82 -2.79
N ASN A 15 -3.89 -29.03 -2.80
CA ASN A 15 -3.32 -29.66 -1.60
C ASN A 15 -4.31 -29.72 -0.41
N GLY A 16 -5.58 -30.05 -0.68
CA GLY A 16 -6.65 -30.09 0.31
C GLY A 16 -7.28 -28.74 0.62
N ILE A 17 -6.82 -27.65 -0.02
CA ILE A 17 -7.39 -26.31 0.10
C ILE A 17 -8.50 -26.15 -0.94
N PRO A 18 -9.78 -25.99 -0.55
CA PRO A 18 -10.87 -25.82 -1.49
C PRO A 18 -10.78 -24.47 -2.22
N LEU A 19 -10.96 -24.49 -3.54
CA LEU A 19 -10.91 -23.30 -4.40
C LEU A 19 -12.31 -22.88 -4.81
N TYR A 20 -12.63 -21.59 -4.65
CA TYR A 20 -13.96 -21.05 -4.84
C TYR A 20 -14.02 -20.01 -5.97
N CYS A 21 -15.16 -19.99 -6.65
CA CYS A 21 -15.53 -18.97 -7.62
C CYS A 21 -16.91 -18.40 -7.28
N ASP A 22 -17.13 -17.11 -7.53
CA ASP A 22 -18.47 -16.51 -7.50
C ASP A 22 -19.45 -17.35 -8.30
N LYS A 23 -20.63 -17.63 -7.73
CA LYS A 23 -21.61 -18.52 -8.35
C LYS A 23 -22.12 -18.00 -9.71
N TYR A 24 -22.47 -16.70 -9.78
CA TYR A 24 -22.95 -16.12 -11.02
C TYR A 24 -21.88 -16.13 -12.12
N ALA A 25 -20.63 -15.86 -11.72
CA ALA A 25 -19.52 -15.93 -12.67
C ALA A 25 -19.29 -17.37 -13.16
N TYR A 26 -19.29 -18.35 -12.24
CA TYR A 26 -19.09 -19.76 -12.60
C TYR A 26 -20.18 -20.33 -13.51
N GLU A 27 -21.44 -19.91 -13.31
CA GLU A 27 -22.61 -20.33 -14.07
C GLU A 27 -22.81 -19.52 -15.37
N SER A 28 -21.94 -18.54 -15.66
CA SER A 28 -22.01 -17.73 -16.89
C SER A 28 -21.34 -18.42 -18.08
N ASP A 29 -21.64 -17.91 -19.30
CA ASP A 29 -21.02 -18.40 -20.53
C ASP A 29 -19.53 -18.03 -20.66
N GLY A 30 -19.05 -17.02 -19.89
CA GLY A 30 -17.66 -16.61 -19.91
C GLY A 30 -17.34 -15.57 -18.83
N ILE A 31 -16.18 -15.73 -18.21
CA ILE A 31 -15.66 -14.83 -17.16
C ILE A 31 -14.61 -13.92 -17.76
N VAL A 32 -14.80 -12.59 -17.63
CA VAL A 32 -13.77 -11.59 -17.88
C VAL A 32 -13.17 -11.15 -16.57
N ILE A 33 -11.85 -11.31 -16.41
CA ILE A 33 -11.11 -10.79 -15.26
C ILE A 33 -10.56 -9.42 -15.62
N PHE A 34 -11.06 -8.38 -14.97
CA PHE A 34 -10.61 -7.00 -15.15
C PHE A 34 -10.04 -6.48 -13.84
N ASN A 35 -8.77 -6.02 -13.84
CA ASN A 35 -8.16 -5.48 -12.63
C ASN A 35 -7.03 -4.48 -12.91
N LYS A 36 -6.86 -3.51 -11.97
CA LYS A 36 -5.65 -2.69 -11.87
C LYS A 36 -4.50 -3.56 -11.33
N ILE A 37 -3.36 -3.50 -11.99
CA ILE A 37 -2.13 -4.20 -11.57
C ILE A 37 -1.20 -3.21 -10.88
N LYS A 38 -0.73 -3.57 -9.70
CA LYS A 38 0.19 -2.77 -8.89
C LYS A 38 0.98 -3.63 -7.90
N PRO A 39 2.13 -3.15 -7.37
CA PRO A 39 2.82 -3.81 -6.26
C PRO A 39 1.89 -3.98 -5.05
N HIS A 40 2.01 -5.12 -4.38
CA HIS A 40 1.25 -5.36 -3.15
C HIS A 40 1.88 -4.64 -1.96
N THR A 41 1.07 -4.36 -0.94
CA THR A 41 1.52 -3.70 0.28
C THR A 41 2.14 -4.65 1.30
N ASP A 42 1.86 -5.95 1.21
CA ASP A 42 2.15 -6.91 2.27
C ASP A 42 3.01 -8.11 1.85
N PHE A 43 3.22 -8.33 0.56
CA PHE A 43 4.11 -9.39 0.08
C PHE A 43 4.74 -9.04 -1.26
N ARG A 44 5.78 -9.80 -1.63
CA ARG A 44 6.45 -9.75 -2.93
C ARG A 44 6.35 -11.09 -3.63
N GLY A 45 6.18 -11.03 -4.96
CA GLY A 45 6.14 -12.20 -5.82
C GLY A 45 6.14 -11.81 -7.29
N VAL A 46 6.15 -12.82 -8.17
CA VAL A 46 5.97 -12.65 -9.62
C VAL A 46 4.57 -12.11 -9.91
N HIS A 47 3.59 -12.52 -9.12
CA HIS A 47 2.20 -12.05 -9.18
C HIS A 47 1.84 -11.44 -7.83
N GLU A 48 1.58 -10.15 -7.81
CA GLU A 48 1.23 -9.43 -6.59
C GLU A 48 -0.25 -8.97 -6.65
N SER A 49 -0.52 -7.67 -6.73
CA SER A 49 -1.90 -7.16 -6.86
C SER A 49 -2.26 -7.01 -8.33
N GLY A 50 -2.88 -8.02 -8.92
CA GLY A 50 -3.15 -8.09 -10.35
C GLY A 50 -4.27 -9.09 -10.69
N LEU A 51 -4.24 -9.60 -11.91
CA LEU A 51 -5.24 -10.51 -12.46
C LEU A 51 -5.22 -11.86 -11.72
N ALA A 52 -4.04 -12.42 -11.46
CA ALA A 52 -3.91 -13.68 -10.75
C ALA A 52 -4.45 -13.60 -9.31
N LYS A 53 -4.18 -12.49 -8.59
CA LYS A 53 -4.74 -12.26 -7.26
C LYS A 53 -6.27 -12.05 -7.31
N MET A 54 -6.79 -11.41 -8.35
CA MET A 54 -8.24 -11.25 -8.53
C MET A 54 -8.92 -12.60 -8.62
N ILE A 55 -8.30 -13.57 -9.31
CA ILE A 55 -8.77 -14.95 -9.35
C ILE A 55 -8.71 -15.60 -7.97
N ALA A 56 -7.55 -15.55 -7.31
CA ALA A 56 -7.34 -16.29 -6.07
C ALA A 56 -8.19 -15.76 -4.89
N ILE A 57 -8.46 -14.45 -4.86
CA ILE A 57 -9.09 -13.79 -3.71
C ILE A 57 -10.38 -13.07 -4.11
N GLY A 58 -10.36 -12.23 -5.15
CA GLY A 58 -11.48 -11.35 -5.48
C GLY A 58 -12.72 -12.12 -5.90
N ILE A 59 -12.63 -12.96 -6.94
CA ILE A 59 -13.76 -13.76 -7.44
C ILE A 59 -14.13 -14.90 -6.51
N ALA A 60 -13.25 -15.28 -5.59
CA ALA A 60 -13.51 -16.28 -4.55
C ALA A 60 -14.40 -15.75 -3.41
N LYS A 61 -14.79 -14.48 -3.47
CA LYS A 61 -15.64 -13.78 -2.48
C LYS A 61 -15.09 -13.91 -1.05
N HIS A 62 -15.94 -13.58 -0.07
CA HIS A 62 -15.55 -13.62 1.35
C HIS A 62 -15.05 -15.00 1.78
N LYS A 63 -15.70 -16.08 1.34
CA LYS A 63 -15.34 -17.45 1.75
C LYS A 63 -13.94 -17.84 1.31
N GLY A 64 -13.60 -17.61 0.03
CA GLY A 64 -12.27 -17.91 -0.49
C GLY A 64 -11.22 -16.93 0.05
N ALA A 65 -11.54 -15.63 0.15
CA ALA A 65 -10.65 -14.64 0.68
C ALA A 65 -10.25 -14.94 2.14
N THR A 66 -11.21 -15.25 3.01
CA THR A 66 -10.95 -15.61 4.43
C THR A 66 -10.04 -16.83 4.53
N MET A 67 -10.33 -17.85 3.75
CA MET A 67 -9.49 -19.06 3.71
C MET A 67 -8.07 -18.71 3.24
N PHE A 68 -7.93 -17.95 2.18
CA PHE A 68 -6.62 -17.58 1.62
C PHE A 68 -5.79 -16.76 2.63
N HIS A 69 -6.41 -15.78 3.29
CA HIS A 69 -5.76 -14.97 4.32
C HIS A 69 -5.36 -15.77 5.56
N SER A 70 -6.02 -16.87 5.86
CA SER A 70 -5.65 -17.74 6.99
C SER A 70 -4.27 -18.40 6.85
N PHE A 71 -3.72 -18.44 5.63
CA PHE A 71 -2.36 -18.95 5.38
C PHE A 71 -1.25 -17.93 5.66
N GLY A 72 -1.61 -16.66 5.84
CA GLY A 72 -0.67 -15.55 6.02
C GLY A 72 -0.04 -15.06 4.69
N PHE A 73 0.35 -13.80 4.67
CA PHE A 73 0.89 -13.15 3.46
C PHE A 73 2.19 -13.76 2.94
N ASN A 74 2.99 -14.37 3.81
CA ASN A 74 4.23 -15.06 3.44
C ASN A 74 4.03 -16.23 2.47
N ARG A 75 2.81 -16.77 2.35
CA ARG A 75 2.48 -17.83 1.41
C ARG A 75 1.78 -17.39 0.14
N PHE A 76 1.38 -16.13 0.04
CA PHE A 76 0.62 -15.63 -1.12
C PHE A 76 1.38 -15.77 -2.43
N ALA A 77 2.67 -15.43 -2.45
CA ALA A 77 3.50 -15.55 -3.64
C ALA A 77 3.58 -17.00 -4.17
N GLU A 78 3.53 -18.00 -3.27
CA GLU A 78 3.53 -19.41 -3.59
C GLU A 78 2.16 -19.90 -4.06
N LEU A 79 1.08 -19.44 -3.41
CA LEU A 79 -0.26 -19.99 -3.60
C LEU A 79 -1.03 -19.35 -4.77
N ILE A 80 -0.81 -18.06 -5.07
CA ILE A 80 -1.56 -17.34 -6.11
C ILE A 80 -1.38 -17.99 -7.50
N PRO A 81 -0.15 -18.28 -7.98
CA PRO A 81 0.03 -18.83 -9.33
C PRO A 81 -0.71 -20.15 -9.57
N PRO A 82 -0.54 -21.21 -8.76
CA PRO A 82 -1.22 -22.49 -9.02
C PRO A 82 -2.75 -22.38 -8.88
N VAL A 83 -3.27 -21.47 -8.06
CA VAL A 83 -4.71 -21.21 -7.97
C VAL A 83 -5.22 -20.59 -9.27
N ALA A 84 -4.51 -19.58 -9.80
CA ALA A 84 -4.86 -18.94 -11.07
C ALA A 84 -4.83 -19.96 -12.22
N GLU A 85 -3.80 -20.79 -12.32
CA GLU A 85 -3.71 -21.84 -13.34
C GLU A 85 -4.87 -22.84 -13.27
N LYS A 86 -5.26 -23.29 -12.07
CA LYS A 86 -6.42 -24.16 -11.89
C LYS A 86 -7.72 -23.49 -12.33
N PHE A 87 -7.92 -22.22 -11.99
CA PHE A 87 -9.09 -21.46 -12.40
C PHE A 87 -9.19 -21.35 -13.93
N LEU A 88 -8.09 -20.97 -14.59
CA LEU A 88 -8.02 -20.87 -16.06
C LEU A 88 -8.35 -22.18 -16.77
N ASN A 89 -8.13 -23.33 -16.10
CA ASN A 89 -8.39 -24.66 -16.65
C ASN A 89 -9.79 -25.19 -16.34
N LYS A 90 -10.44 -24.74 -15.25
CA LYS A 90 -11.66 -25.35 -14.71
C LYS A 90 -12.89 -24.45 -14.79
N CYS A 91 -12.70 -23.12 -14.82
CA CYS A 91 -13.79 -22.15 -14.91
C CYS A 91 -13.97 -21.65 -16.36
N PRO A 92 -15.14 -21.11 -16.72
CA PRO A 92 -15.42 -20.60 -18.07
C PRO A 92 -14.71 -19.25 -18.32
N PHE A 93 -13.38 -19.23 -18.23
CA PHE A 93 -12.58 -18.03 -18.48
C PHE A 93 -12.60 -17.64 -19.95
N ALA A 94 -12.96 -16.38 -20.23
CA ALA A 94 -12.98 -15.82 -21.58
C ALA A 94 -11.66 -15.07 -21.87
N PHE A 95 -11.36 -14.01 -21.12
CA PHE A 95 -10.12 -13.24 -21.25
C PHE A 95 -9.87 -12.39 -19.99
N GLY A 96 -8.65 -11.88 -19.86
CA GLY A 96 -8.27 -10.92 -18.83
C GLY A 96 -7.98 -9.55 -19.40
N VAL A 97 -8.18 -8.48 -18.62
CA VAL A 97 -7.80 -7.11 -18.92
C VAL A 97 -7.04 -6.53 -17.75
N GLY A 98 -5.74 -6.36 -17.94
CA GLY A 98 -4.86 -5.71 -16.96
C GLY A 98 -4.71 -4.22 -17.25
N VAL A 99 -4.80 -3.39 -16.21
CA VAL A 99 -4.65 -1.93 -16.31
C VAL A 99 -3.57 -1.46 -15.36
N VAL A 100 -2.66 -0.62 -15.84
CA VAL A 100 -1.63 0.03 -15.03
C VAL A 100 -1.88 1.54 -15.01
N GLN A 101 -1.78 2.14 -13.84
CA GLN A 101 -1.77 3.58 -13.67
C GLN A 101 -0.37 4.07 -13.30
N ASN A 102 -0.05 5.29 -13.71
CA ASN A 102 1.18 5.98 -13.34
C ASN A 102 1.05 6.68 -11.97
N ALA A 103 2.08 7.47 -11.60
CA ALA A 103 2.14 8.21 -10.35
C ALA A 103 1.05 9.30 -10.19
N TYR A 104 0.35 9.66 -11.25
CA TYR A 104 -0.74 10.66 -11.30
C TYR A 104 -2.12 10.01 -11.42
N ASP A 105 -2.21 8.69 -11.21
CA ASP A 105 -3.43 7.89 -11.41
C ASP A 105 -3.96 7.85 -12.85
N ASP A 106 -3.20 8.35 -13.83
CA ASP A 106 -3.52 8.21 -15.24
C ASP A 106 -3.25 6.78 -15.72
N ILE A 107 -4.12 6.27 -16.55
CA ILE A 107 -3.92 4.96 -17.19
C ILE A 107 -2.75 5.07 -18.18
N CYS A 108 -1.68 4.34 -17.94
CA CYS A 108 -0.49 4.31 -18.78
C CYS A 108 -0.30 3.00 -19.57
N SER A 109 -1.02 1.93 -19.19
CA SER A 109 -1.05 0.68 -19.96
C SER A 109 -2.37 -0.06 -19.78
N ILE A 110 -2.88 -0.63 -20.87
CA ILE A 110 -4.03 -1.56 -20.86
C ILE A 110 -3.64 -2.73 -21.76
N GLU A 111 -3.73 -3.95 -21.25
CA GLU A 111 -3.51 -5.14 -22.04
C GLU A 111 -4.61 -6.17 -21.84
N VAL A 112 -4.96 -6.84 -22.95
CA VAL A 112 -5.90 -7.96 -22.98
C VAL A 112 -5.10 -9.24 -23.08
N CYS A 113 -5.43 -10.23 -22.27
CA CYS A 113 -4.78 -11.53 -22.28
C CYS A 113 -5.80 -12.67 -22.43
N ASN A 114 -5.40 -13.71 -23.13
CA ASN A 114 -6.10 -14.98 -23.17
C ASN A 114 -5.54 -15.93 -22.11
N LYS A 115 -6.04 -17.16 -22.09
CA LYS A 115 -5.60 -18.18 -21.14
C LYS A 115 -4.09 -18.48 -21.24
N ASP A 116 -3.54 -18.51 -22.45
CA ASP A 116 -2.17 -18.98 -22.69
C ASP A 116 -1.11 -17.98 -22.24
N ASN A 117 -1.42 -16.66 -22.31
CA ASN A 117 -0.50 -15.58 -21.92
C ASN A 117 -0.93 -14.82 -20.65
N PHE A 118 -1.92 -15.32 -19.92
CA PHE A 118 -2.48 -14.64 -18.75
C PHE A 118 -1.43 -14.30 -17.68
N MET A 119 -0.64 -15.31 -17.29
CA MET A 119 0.39 -15.15 -16.26
C MET A 119 1.53 -14.23 -16.73
N GLU A 120 1.95 -14.36 -17.99
CA GLU A 120 2.99 -13.51 -18.58
C GLU A 120 2.57 -12.04 -18.62
N VAL A 121 1.32 -11.76 -19.00
CA VAL A 121 0.78 -10.39 -19.04
C VAL A 121 0.66 -9.80 -17.64
N ASP A 122 0.20 -10.57 -16.65
CA ASP A 122 0.10 -10.13 -15.26
C ASP A 122 1.48 -9.75 -14.68
N ASP A 123 2.51 -10.58 -14.91
CA ASP A 123 3.89 -10.33 -14.49
C ASP A 123 4.47 -9.08 -15.18
N ARG A 124 4.41 -9.01 -16.51
CA ARG A 124 4.93 -7.87 -17.28
C ARG A 124 4.28 -6.54 -16.87
N LEU A 125 2.97 -6.52 -16.70
CA LEU A 125 2.26 -5.32 -16.25
C LEU A 125 2.60 -4.94 -14.81
N LEU A 126 2.94 -5.90 -13.95
CA LEU A 126 3.42 -5.63 -12.61
C LEU A 126 4.78 -4.89 -12.64
N GLU A 127 5.70 -5.29 -13.50
CA GLU A 127 6.98 -4.60 -13.64
C GLU A 127 6.79 -3.17 -14.16
N ILE A 128 5.90 -2.96 -15.15
CA ILE A 128 5.54 -1.60 -15.60
C ILE A 128 4.95 -0.78 -14.43
N ALA A 129 4.08 -1.39 -13.62
CA ALA A 129 3.51 -0.72 -12.46
C ALA A 129 4.56 -0.32 -11.42
N LYS A 130 5.54 -1.20 -11.14
CA LYS A 130 6.69 -0.91 -10.27
C LYS A 130 7.54 0.25 -10.78
N GLU A 131 7.71 0.38 -12.09
CA GLU A 131 8.46 1.49 -12.69
C GLU A 131 7.69 2.81 -12.64
N ARG A 132 6.37 2.78 -12.86
CA ARG A 132 5.51 3.95 -13.05
C ARG A 132 4.87 4.49 -11.78
N MET A 133 4.87 3.75 -10.68
CA MET A 133 4.29 4.20 -9.42
C MET A 133 5.03 5.43 -8.83
N ALA A 134 4.30 6.20 -8.04
CA ALA A 134 4.89 7.30 -7.27
C ALA A 134 5.95 6.77 -6.27
N LYS A 135 7.09 7.45 -6.20
CA LYS A 135 8.17 7.17 -5.23
C LYS A 135 9.09 8.37 -5.08
N PHE A 136 9.80 8.44 -3.96
CA PHE A 136 10.87 9.43 -3.79
C PHE A 136 12.00 9.18 -4.80
N LYS A 137 12.58 10.26 -5.33
CA LYS A 137 13.75 10.22 -6.22
C LYS A 137 15.09 10.18 -5.44
N PHE A 138 15.02 10.01 -4.13
CA PHE A 138 16.14 9.90 -3.20
C PHE A 138 15.80 8.88 -2.11
N ASN A 139 16.82 8.32 -1.45
CA ASN A 139 16.62 7.18 -0.55
C ASN A 139 16.84 7.49 0.93
N ASP A 140 17.65 8.52 1.25
CA ASP A 140 18.10 8.77 2.62
C ASP A 140 17.23 9.83 3.32
N ILE A 141 16.37 9.40 4.23
CA ILE A 141 15.47 10.25 5.01
C ILE A 141 15.68 9.96 6.51
N ASP A 142 15.96 10.99 7.30
CA ASP A 142 16.07 10.82 8.75
C ASP A 142 14.67 10.81 9.39
N VAL A 143 13.77 11.70 8.97
CA VAL A 143 12.39 11.77 9.46
C VAL A 143 11.44 11.98 8.28
N LEU A 144 10.46 11.10 8.13
CA LEU A 144 9.32 11.27 7.25
C LEU A 144 8.09 11.60 8.08
N ILE A 145 7.45 12.73 7.76
CA ILE A 145 6.19 13.18 8.35
C ILE A 145 5.08 12.94 7.33
N ILE A 146 4.03 12.23 7.73
CA ILE A 146 2.84 11.98 6.92
C ILE A 146 1.65 12.59 7.63
N ASP A 147 0.92 13.50 6.97
CA ASP A 147 -0.23 14.17 7.58
C ASP A 147 -1.38 13.21 7.81
N GLU A 148 -1.63 12.32 6.86
CA GLU A 148 -2.77 11.42 6.93
C GLU A 148 -2.48 10.06 6.30
N ILE A 149 -3.02 9.02 6.90
CA ILE A 149 -3.08 7.67 6.36
C ILE A 149 -4.53 7.21 6.26
N GLY A 150 -4.82 6.21 5.43
CA GLY A 150 -6.16 5.65 5.33
C GLY A 150 -6.27 4.55 4.28
N LYS A 151 -7.28 3.69 4.42
CA LYS A 151 -7.60 2.63 3.45
C LYS A 151 -7.94 3.16 2.06
N ASN A 152 -8.40 4.41 1.95
CA ASN A 152 -8.63 5.13 0.71
C ASN A 152 -7.32 5.57 0.02
N ILE A 153 -6.21 5.65 0.76
CA ILE A 153 -4.87 5.98 0.25
C ILE A 153 -4.13 4.70 -0.16
N SER A 154 -4.05 3.74 0.75
CA SER A 154 -3.39 2.46 0.49
C SER A 154 -3.99 1.35 1.37
N GLY A 155 -3.90 0.10 0.94
CA GLY A 155 -4.37 -1.07 1.70
C GLY A 155 -3.83 -1.12 3.13
N ASN A 156 -2.61 -0.61 3.34
CA ASN A 156 -1.94 -0.48 4.65
C ASN A 156 -1.94 0.93 5.21
N GLY A 157 -2.94 1.75 4.86
CA GLY A 157 -3.05 3.12 5.33
C GLY A 157 -2.13 4.09 4.61
N HIS A 158 -0.85 3.82 4.53
CA HIS A 158 0.14 4.43 3.63
C HIS A 158 0.76 3.33 2.76
N ASP A 159 1.39 3.70 1.65
CA ASP A 159 2.00 2.71 0.76
C ASP A 159 3.42 2.33 1.23
N PRO A 160 3.66 1.07 1.64
CA PRO A 160 4.98 0.59 2.01
C PRO A 160 6.00 0.62 0.86
N ASN A 161 5.54 0.61 -0.39
CA ASN A 161 6.40 0.75 -1.55
C ASN A 161 7.01 2.15 -1.67
N VAL A 162 6.37 3.16 -1.06
CA VAL A 162 6.85 4.54 -0.96
C VAL A 162 7.67 4.75 0.30
N THR A 163 7.18 4.29 1.44
CA THR A 163 7.79 4.59 2.75
C THR A 163 8.90 3.64 3.15
N GLY A 164 8.99 2.46 2.52
CA GLY A 164 9.89 1.39 2.96
C GLY A 164 9.46 0.70 4.26
N ARG A 165 8.33 1.09 4.85
CA ARG A 165 7.83 0.54 6.10
C ARG A 165 6.70 -0.44 5.85
N ASN A 166 6.99 -1.75 5.91
CA ASN A 166 5.97 -2.79 5.83
C ASN A 166 5.79 -3.49 7.18
N ILE A 167 4.53 -3.63 7.59
CA ILE A 167 4.14 -4.18 8.89
C ILE A 167 4.27 -5.70 8.94
N THR A 168 4.18 -6.35 7.82
CA THR A 168 4.26 -7.81 7.71
C THR A 168 5.70 -8.34 7.70
N HIS A 169 6.70 -7.47 7.54
CA HIS A 169 8.12 -7.82 7.42
C HIS A 169 8.41 -8.88 6.34
N THR A 170 7.56 -8.96 5.32
CA THR A 170 7.64 -9.96 4.25
C THR A 170 8.62 -9.60 3.14
N PHE A 171 9.08 -8.35 3.10
CA PHE A 171 10.09 -7.86 2.16
C PHE A 171 10.98 -6.81 2.82
N GLY A 172 12.16 -6.58 2.22
CA GLY A 172 13.15 -5.63 2.73
C GLY A 172 12.70 -4.16 2.58
N GLU A 173 13.38 -3.27 3.27
CA GLU A 173 13.19 -1.83 3.18
C GLU A 173 13.55 -1.33 1.78
N THR A 174 12.69 -0.50 1.19
CA THR A 174 12.90 0.14 -0.11
C THR A 174 13.43 1.56 0.02
N LEU A 175 13.42 2.12 1.23
CA LEU A 175 13.84 3.47 1.58
C LEU A 175 14.66 3.42 2.88
N ASN A 176 15.79 4.12 2.93
CA ASN A 176 16.59 4.26 4.16
C ASN A 176 15.96 5.32 5.07
N LEU A 177 14.81 4.97 5.67
CA LEU A 177 14.01 5.81 6.54
C LEU A 177 14.30 5.49 8.00
N LYS A 178 14.85 6.46 8.77
CA LYS A 178 15.15 6.22 10.19
C LYS A 178 13.91 6.32 11.08
N LYS A 179 13.07 7.37 10.88
CA LYS A 179 11.88 7.62 11.71
C LYS A 179 10.69 8.02 10.87
N LEU A 180 9.53 7.42 11.17
CA LEU A 180 8.24 7.72 10.58
C LEU A 180 7.32 8.34 11.63
N PHE A 181 6.81 9.54 11.34
CA PHE A 181 5.78 10.21 12.11
C PHE A 181 4.48 10.27 11.32
N ILE A 182 3.40 9.70 11.85
CA ILE A 182 2.05 9.75 11.29
C ILE A 182 1.20 10.67 12.15
N ARG A 183 0.63 11.74 11.55
CA ARG A 183 -0.13 12.80 12.23
C ARG A 183 -1.61 12.47 12.39
N GLY A 184 -2.20 11.77 11.42
CA GLY A 184 -3.65 11.57 11.41
C GLY A 184 -4.11 10.41 10.53
N ILE A 185 -5.44 10.17 10.58
CA ILE A 185 -6.13 9.17 9.79
C ILE A 185 -7.28 9.86 9.05
N THR A 186 -7.48 9.51 7.78
CA THR A 186 -8.54 10.11 6.96
C THR A 186 -9.93 9.72 7.47
N PRO A 187 -10.89 10.65 7.48
CA PRO A 187 -12.29 10.33 7.74
C PRO A 187 -12.89 9.35 6.73
N GLU A 188 -12.46 9.44 5.47
CA GLU A 188 -12.89 8.58 4.35
C GLU A 188 -12.55 7.10 4.58
N ALA A 189 -11.53 6.82 5.38
CA ALA A 189 -11.20 5.46 5.82
C ALA A 189 -12.05 4.99 7.02
N HIS A 190 -13.09 5.71 7.39
CA HIS A 190 -13.89 5.45 8.60
C HIS A 190 -13.04 5.33 9.87
N HIS A 191 -11.98 6.16 9.95
CA HIS A 191 -11.01 6.16 11.06
C HIS A 191 -10.34 4.79 11.31
N ASN A 192 -10.21 3.97 10.27
CA ASN A 192 -9.47 2.70 10.33
C ASN A 192 -7.98 2.98 10.50
N GLY A 193 -7.43 2.58 11.64
CA GLY A 193 -6.03 2.81 12.02
C GLY A 193 -5.02 1.84 11.40
N CYS A 194 -5.41 1.04 10.40
CA CYS A 194 -4.49 0.14 9.72
C CYS A 194 -3.30 0.93 9.13
N GLY A 195 -2.09 0.46 9.42
CA GLY A 195 -0.84 1.11 9.03
C GLY A 195 -0.23 2.03 10.08
N LEU A 196 -1.00 2.47 11.08
CA LEU A 196 -0.47 3.30 12.16
C LEU A 196 0.69 2.61 12.90
N GLY A 197 0.62 1.28 13.02
CA GLY A 197 1.65 0.48 13.70
C GLY A 197 3.02 0.46 13.02
N SER A 198 3.15 0.95 11.79
CA SER A 198 4.44 1.12 11.11
C SER A 198 5.16 2.40 11.52
N ALA A 199 4.47 3.34 12.18
CA ALA A 199 5.06 4.58 12.66
C ALA A 199 5.99 4.34 13.85
N ASP A 200 7.06 5.13 13.95
CA ASP A 200 7.86 5.22 15.18
C ASP A 200 7.15 6.11 16.20
N VAL A 201 6.51 7.20 15.74
CA VAL A 201 5.86 8.19 16.61
C VAL A 201 4.52 8.60 16.00
N THR A 202 3.55 8.88 16.87
CA THR A 202 2.28 9.53 16.53
C THR A 202 1.86 10.51 17.63
N THR A 203 0.67 11.09 17.54
CA THR A 203 0.11 11.96 18.57
C THR A 203 -1.07 11.31 19.27
N ARG A 204 -1.35 11.77 20.50
CA ARG A 204 -2.56 11.40 21.23
C ARG A 204 -3.83 11.74 20.44
N ARG A 205 -3.82 12.85 19.69
CA ARG A 205 -4.93 13.26 18.81
C ARG A 205 -5.20 12.17 17.77
N CYS A 206 -4.15 11.69 17.08
CA CYS A 206 -4.26 10.63 16.08
C CYS A 206 -4.79 9.34 16.71
N LEU A 207 -4.24 8.89 17.85
CA LEU A 207 -4.73 7.69 18.54
C LEU A 207 -6.19 7.78 18.96
N ASN A 208 -6.62 8.93 19.45
CA ASN A 208 -7.99 9.16 19.87
C ASN A 208 -8.98 9.20 18.69
N SER A 209 -8.50 9.40 17.46
CA SER A 209 -9.34 9.36 16.27
C SER A 209 -9.53 7.95 15.70
N VAL A 210 -8.77 6.94 16.17
CA VAL A 210 -8.88 5.57 15.67
C VAL A 210 -10.21 4.95 16.11
N ASP A 211 -10.96 4.44 15.15
CA ASP A 211 -12.05 3.51 15.41
C ASP A 211 -11.49 2.08 15.55
N TRP A 212 -11.39 1.63 16.77
CA TRP A 212 -10.81 0.33 17.10
C TRP A 212 -11.68 -0.85 16.67
N GLU A 213 -12.98 -0.68 16.57
CA GLU A 213 -13.89 -1.73 16.11
C GLU A 213 -13.68 -2.01 14.62
N VAL A 214 -13.59 -0.95 13.81
CA VAL A 214 -13.30 -1.04 12.38
C VAL A 214 -11.86 -1.54 12.12
N THR A 215 -10.94 -1.26 13.05
CA THR A 215 -9.50 -1.57 12.90
C THR A 215 -9.16 -3.01 13.26
N THR A 216 -9.88 -3.65 14.18
CA THR A 216 -9.52 -4.96 14.76
C THR A 216 -9.45 -6.12 13.75
N GLY A 217 -10.00 -5.98 12.55
CA GLY A 217 -9.87 -6.99 11.48
C GLY A 217 -8.44 -7.23 11.00
N LEU A 218 -7.46 -6.37 11.39
CA LEU A 218 -6.04 -6.45 10.99
C LEU A 218 -5.13 -6.10 12.17
N MET A 219 -5.24 -6.84 13.26
CA MET A 219 -4.51 -6.54 14.51
C MET A 219 -3.00 -6.43 14.34
N ASP A 220 -2.39 -7.26 13.49
CA ASP A 220 -0.95 -7.22 13.22
C ASP A 220 -0.50 -5.91 12.55
N ALA A 221 -1.43 -5.20 11.93
CA ALA A 221 -1.17 -3.94 11.23
C ALA A 221 -1.36 -2.70 12.12
N CYS A 222 -1.70 -2.88 13.40
CA CYS A 222 -2.04 -1.77 14.27
C CYS A 222 -1.45 -1.85 15.69
N PRO A 223 -0.16 -2.21 15.87
CA PRO A 223 0.50 -1.93 17.14
C PRO A 223 0.47 -0.41 17.39
N ILE A 224 0.42 -0.02 18.67
CA ILE A 224 0.42 1.39 19.04
C ILE A 224 1.86 1.90 19.02
N PRO A 225 2.22 2.89 18.19
CA PRO A 225 3.55 3.50 18.22
C PRO A 225 3.75 4.34 19.48
N LEU A 226 4.98 4.81 19.71
CA LEU A 226 5.21 5.85 20.69
C LEU A 226 4.32 7.04 20.40
N TYR A 227 3.61 7.59 21.39
CA TYR A 227 2.78 8.77 21.18
C TYR A 227 3.09 9.88 22.17
N VAL A 228 2.96 11.11 21.68
CA VAL A 228 3.17 12.36 22.41
C VAL A 228 1.93 13.25 22.28
N ASN A 229 1.92 14.40 22.96
CA ASN A 229 0.73 15.24 22.96
C ASN A 229 0.62 16.16 21.75
N THR A 230 1.76 16.60 21.18
CA THR A 230 1.78 17.61 20.11
C THR A 230 2.64 17.17 18.92
N ASP A 231 2.37 17.75 17.74
CA ASP A 231 3.17 17.51 16.54
C ASP A 231 4.62 17.99 16.73
N ARG A 232 4.82 19.11 17.46
CA ARG A 232 6.15 19.63 17.80
C ARG A 232 6.96 18.62 18.62
N GLU A 233 6.34 18.02 19.65
CA GLU A 233 6.99 16.96 20.44
C GLU A 233 7.33 15.75 19.58
N ALA A 234 6.44 15.36 18.66
CA ALA A 234 6.65 14.21 17.76
C ALA A 234 7.86 14.42 16.82
N VAL A 235 7.93 15.59 16.17
CA VAL A 235 9.05 15.93 15.29
C VAL A 235 10.38 15.95 16.08
N LEU A 236 10.40 16.61 17.23
CA LEU A 236 11.59 16.67 18.09
C LEU A 236 12.00 15.26 18.59
N MET A 237 11.03 14.42 18.93
CA MET A 237 11.29 13.03 19.36
C MET A 237 11.90 12.22 18.22
N CYS A 238 11.35 12.31 17.01
CA CYS A 238 11.90 11.64 15.84
C CYS A 238 13.37 12.04 15.60
N ILE A 239 13.67 13.35 15.58
CA ILE A 239 15.03 13.86 15.35
C ILE A 239 15.99 13.38 16.44
N ARG A 240 15.60 13.47 17.72
CA ARG A 240 16.42 13.02 18.85
C ARG A 240 16.72 11.52 18.84
N CYS A 241 15.79 10.71 18.35
CA CYS A 241 15.94 9.26 18.26
C CYS A 241 16.66 8.79 16.99
N CYS A 242 17.10 9.68 16.11
CA CYS A 242 18.01 9.36 15.03
C CYS A 242 19.44 9.25 15.56
N HIS A 243 19.97 8.03 15.60
CA HIS A 243 21.31 7.80 16.12
C HIS A 243 22.40 8.51 15.29
N ASN A 244 23.42 9.04 15.95
CA ASN A 244 24.59 9.70 15.35
C ASN A 244 24.24 10.87 14.40
N LEU A 245 23.11 11.56 14.65
CA LEU A 245 22.66 12.68 13.86
C LEU A 245 23.11 14.01 14.51
N ASP A 246 23.79 14.85 13.73
CA ASP A 246 23.84 16.29 13.98
C ASP A 246 22.46 16.88 13.68
N TYR A 247 21.73 17.33 14.67
CA TYR A 247 20.34 17.77 14.52
C TYR A 247 20.16 18.92 13.53
N SER A 248 21.21 19.75 13.36
CA SER A 248 21.21 20.83 12.35
C SER A 248 21.25 20.32 10.91
N LYS A 249 21.57 19.04 10.71
CA LYS A 249 21.68 18.37 9.41
C LYS A 249 20.59 17.35 9.15
N ALA A 250 19.53 17.35 9.97
CA ALA A 250 18.43 16.39 9.84
C ALA A 250 17.76 16.50 8.46
N ARG A 251 17.67 15.37 7.76
CA ARG A 251 16.99 15.22 6.47
C ARG A 251 15.52 14.88 6.75
N VAL A 252 14.70 15.91 6.79
CA VAL A 252 13.27 15.79 7.08
C VAL A 252 12.47 15.94 5.79
N VAL A 253 11.48 15.08 5.59
CA VAL A 253 10.49 15.14 4.52
C VAL A 253 9.11 15.24 5.15
N HIS A 254 8.25 16.08 4.62
CA HIS A 254 6.86 16.21 5.02
C HIS A 254 5.99 16.08 3.78
N ILE A 255 5.04 15.15 3.82
CA ILE A 255 4.08 14.86 2.75
C ILE A 255 2.67 14.83 3.30
N LYS A 256 1.70 15.16 2.47
CA LYS A 256 0.29 14.98 2.82
C LYS A 256 -0.01 13.50 3.05
N ASN A 257 0.23 12.67 2.05
CA ASN A 257 0.12 11.22 2.11
C ASN A 257 0.92 10.58 0.96
N THR A 258 0.94 9.26 0.86
CA THR A 258 1.74 8.53 -0.14
C THR A 258 1.19 8.56 -1.58
N LEU A 259 0.03 9.17 -1.82
CA LEU A 259 -0.46 9.47 -3.18
C LEU A 259 -0.06 10.87 -3.65
N CYS A 260 0.31 11.79 -2.73
CA CYS A 260 0.64 13.19 -3.01
C CYS A 260 2.17 13.37 -2.89
N LEU A 261 2.92 12.99 -3.92
CA LEU A 261 4.39 13.10 -3.97
C LEU A 261 4.88 14.05 -5.07
N ASP A 262 3.98 14.67 -5.80
CA ASP A 262 4.26 15.68 -6.83
C ASP A 262 4.79 16.99 -6.24
N GLU A 263 4.34 17.34 -5.04
CA GLU A 263 4.85 18.46 -4.25
C GLU A 263 5.09 18.02 -2.81
N ILE A 264 6.33 18.15 -2.34
CA ILE A 264 6.74 17.75 -0.99
C ILE A 264 7.54 18.85 -0.31
N GLN A 265 7.48 18.90 1.01
CA GLN A 265 8.33 19.79 1.79
C GLN A 265 9.57 19.03 2.29
N VAL A 266 10.74 19.66 2.18
CA VAL A 266 12.00 19.06 2.63
C VAL A 266 12.81 20.05 3.46
N SER A 267 13.58 19.52 4.43
CA SER A 267 14.51 20.37 5.19
C SER A 267 15.63 20.89 4.30
N GLN A 268 16.19 22.06 4.63
CA GLN A 268 17.32 22.64 3.91
C GLN A 268 18.51 21.67 3.76
N PRO A 269 18.93 20.90 4.78
CA PRO A 269 19.99 19.91 4.63
C PRO A 269 19.69 18.82 3.58
N LEU A 270 18.42 18.39 3.49
CA LEU A 270 18.04 17.43 2.46
C LEU A 270 18.03 18.09 1.08
N TYR A 271 17.43 19.29 0.95
CA TYR A 271 17.38 20.03 -0.31
C TYR A 271 18.77 20.17 -0.95
N GLU A 272 19.79 20.51 -0.17
CA GLU A 272 21.16 20.66 -0.69
C GLU A 272 21.73 19.34 -1.30
N THR A 273 21.20 18.20 -0.92
CA THR A 273 21.65 16.91 -1.44
C THR A 273 20.86 16.45 -2.67
N ILE A 274 19.64 16.97 -2.87
CA ILE A 274 18.71 16.48 -3.90
C ILE A 274 18.44 17.48 -5.03
N LYS A 275 18.78 18.74 -4.87
CA LYS A 275 18.44 19.83 -5.81
C LYS A 275 18.91 19.61 -7.25
N ASP A 276 19.96 18.83 -7.44
CA ASP A 276 20.56 18.53 -8.75
C ASP A 276 20.07 17.20 -9.34
N ILE A 277 19.13 16.50 -8.66
CA ILE A 277 18.56 15.24 -9.16
C ILE A 277 17.57 15.55 -10.29
N GLU A 278 17.71 14.85 -11.42
CA GLU A 278 16.81 15.00 -12.55
C GLU A 278 15.33 14.76 -12.16
N GLY A 279 14.47 15.69 -12.55
CA GLY A 279 13.03 15.66 -12.26
C GLY A 279 12.67 16.09 -10.85
N ILE A 280 13.58 16.74 -10.11
CA ILE A 280 13.29 17.54 -8.93
C ILE A 280 13.34 19.01 -9.33
N SER A 281 12.30 19.76 -9.01
CA SER A 281 12.22 21.20 -9.25
C SER A 281 11.91 21.94 -7.96
N TYR A 282 12.45 23.16 -7.87
CA TYR A 282 12.18 24.06 -6.75
C TYR A 282 10.83 24.77 -6.94
N VAL A 283 9.97 24.69 -5.94
CA VAL A 283 8.61 25.26 -5.99
C VAL A 283 8.55 26.57 -5.19
N SER A 284 9.02 26.57 -3.92
CA SER A 284 8.94 27.74 -3.04
C SER A 284 10.15 27.85 -2.11
N GLY A 285 10.35 29.04 -1.53
CA GLY A 285 11.47 29.38 -0.63
C GLY A 285 11.45 28.61 0.69
N PRO A 286 12.57 28.63 1.43
CA PRO A 286 12.63 28.01 2.74
C PRO A 286 11.72 28.75 3.71
N GLU A 287 10.81 27.98 4.32
CA GLU A 287 9.93 28.45 5.38
C GLU A 287 10.28 27.77 6.70
N LYS A 288 10.03 28.44 7.81
CA LYS A 288 10.15 27.80 9.11
C LYS A 288 8.95 26.88 9.32
N MET A 289 9.19 25.64 9.74
CA MET A 289 8.12 24.77 10.19
C MET A 289 7.34 25.47 11.31
N TYR A 290 6.07 25.73 11.04
CA TYR A 290 5.19 26.44 11.97
C TYR A 290 4.48 25.45 12.90
N PHE A 291 4.32 25.86 14.14
CA PHE A 291 3.48 25.19 15.14
C PHE A 291 2.63 26.26 15.84
N ASP A 292 1.36 26.00 15.97
CA ASP A 292 0.43 26.87 16.71
C ASP A 292 0.78 26.95 18.21
N GLU A 293 0.00 27.70 18.98
CA GLU A 293 0.17 27.84 20.43
C GLU A 293 0.03 26.52 21.19
N ASN A 294 -0.67 25.53 20.61
CA ASN A 294 -0.85 24.18 21.15
C ASN A 294 0.23 23.20 20.67
N GLY A 295 1.19 23.67 19.85
CA GLY A 295 2.27 22.85 19.29
C GLY A 295 1.84 21.94 18.14
N MET A 296 0.75 22.25 17.47
CA MET A 296 0.24 21.51 16.31
C MET A 296 0.70 22.17 15.00
N MET A 297 0.96 21.39 13.97
CA MET A 297 1.16 21.86 12.60
C MET A 297 -0.19 22.06 11.91
N ASP A 298 -0.27 23.01 11.00
CA ASP A 298 -1.45 23.26 10.16
C ASP A 298 -1.72 22.09 9.20
#